data_1081d57415bafccc2bc2cbabe7e2d26a
#
_entry.id   1081d57415bafccc2bc2cbabe7e2d26a
#
_cell.length_a   1.000
_cell.length_b   1.000
_cell.length_c   1.000
_cell.angle_alpha   90.00
_cell.angle_beta   90.00
_cell.angle_gamma   90.00
#
_symmetry.space_group_name_H-M   'P 1'
#
loop_
_entity.id
_entity.type
_entity.pdbx_description
1 polymer ?
#
loop_
_entity_poly.entity_id
_entity_poly.type
_entity_poly.pdbx_seq_one_letter_code
_entity_poly.pdbx_strand_id
1 'polypeptide(L)'
;MNLLIRIYIKHPDNLGATFSSLCALHCYVTPLIFITQSHIAIVPGWWQSLNYLFLSLSFFAIYRSVQNSSNFFVKILLFTFWGLLAFLLITEEFEIFHLPEFLTYAAGITLAFLHIYNKKYCQCNDEGCCVD
;
A
#
# COMPACT_ATOMS: atom_id res chain seq x y z
N MET A 1 -8.18 15.47 20.10
CA MET A 1 -7.74 14.68 18.91
C MET A 1 -8.44 13.34 18.96
N ASN A 2 -9.16 13.05 17.93
CA ASN A 2 -10.32 12.18 17.89
C ASN A 2 -10.04 10.71 18.16
N LEU A 3 -10.96 10.06 18.89
CA LEU A 3 -11.01 8.62 19.15
C LEU A 3 -10.76 7.78 17.87
N LEU A 4 -11.26 8.25 16.73
CA LEU A 4 -11.05 7.61 15.41
C LEU A 4 -9.57 7.54 15.01
N ILE A 5 -8.80 8.62 15.22
CA ILE A 5 -7.36 8.63 14.91
C ILE A 5 -6.61 7.67 15.84
N ARG A 6 -6.99 7.59 17.10
CA ARG A 6 -6.41 6.66 18.08
C ARG A 6 -6.67 5.20 17.69
N ILE A 7 -7.89 4.88 17.28
CA ILE A 7 -8.26 3.53 16.81
C ILE A 7 -7.50 3.19 15.53
N TYR A 8 -7.34 4.15 14.62
CA TYR A 8 -6.66 3.96 13.34
C TYR A 8 -5.16 3.70 13.50
N ILE A 9 -4.50 4.44 14.41
CA ILE A 9 -3.07 4.26 14.72
C ILE A 9 -2.82 2.94 15.49
N LYS A 10 -3.81 2.46 16.24
CA LYS A 10 -3.70 1.21 17.01
C LYS A 10 -3.67 -0.04 16.11
N HIS A 11 -4.19 0.05 14.88
CA HIS A 11 -4.22 -1.05 13.92
C HIS A 11 -3.39 -0.71 12.67
N PRO A 12 -2.08 -1.05 12.64
CA PRO A 12 -1.19 -0.73 11.52
C PRO A 12 -1.64 -1.36 10.20
N ASP A 13 -2.32 -2.51 10.24
CA ASP A 13 -2.87 -3.15 9.06
C ASP A 13 -4.00 -2.35 8.40
N ASN A 14 -4.80 -1.61 9.16
CA ASN A 14 -5.79 -0.70 8.58
C ASN A 14 -5.12 0.42 7.79
N LEU A 15 -4.04 0.99 8.35
CA LEU A 15 -3.24 2.01 7.65
C LEU A 15 -2.62 1.43 6.38
N GLY A 16 -2.01 0.27 6.47
CA GLY A 16 -1.40 -0.41 5.33
C GLY A 16 -2.40 -0.72 4.22
N ALA A 17 -3.56 -1.29 4.56
CA ALA A 17 -4.63 -1.57 3.61
C ALA A 17 -5.14 -0.29 2.94
N THR A 18 -5.35 0.79 3.71
CA THR A 18 -5.84 2.07 3.18
C THR A 18 -4.81 2.69 2.23
N PHE A 19 -3.55 2.80 2.63
CA PHE A 19 -2.52 3.43 1.77
C PHE A 19 -2.21 2.60 0.54
N SER A 20 -2.19 1.27 0.63
CA SER A 20 -2.02 0.38 -0.53
C SER A 20 -3.20 0.49 -1.50
N SER A 21 -4.42 0.59 -0.99
CA SER A 21 -5.62 0.81 -1.82
C SER A 21 -5.62 2.19 -2.47
N LEU A 22 -5.20 3.24 -1.75
CA LEU A 22 -5.08 4.60 -2.29
C LEU A 22 -4.00 4.66 -3.38
N CYS A 23 -2.87 3.98 -3.19
CA CYS A 23 -1.83 3.88 -4.20
C CYS A 23 -2.36 3.21 -5.49
N ALA A 24 -3.03 2.07 -5.36
CA ALA A 24 -3.62 1.36 -6.49
C ALA A 24 -4.69 2.21 -7.21
N LEU A 25 -5.55 2.89 -6.44
CA LEU A 25 -6.57 3.79 -6.99
C LEU A 25 -5.94 4.97 -7.72
N HIS A 26 -4.92 5.60 -7.13
CA HIS A 26 -4.20 6.72 -7.74
C HIS A 26 -3.56 6.32 -9.07
N CYS A 27 -2.87 5.19 -9.13
CA CYS A 27 -2.30 4.66 -10.36
C CYS A 27 -3.36 4.36 -11.43
N TYR A 28 -4.53 3.80 -11.02
CA TYR A 28 -5.63 3.51 -11.94
C TYR A 28 -6.29 4.78 -12.49
N VAL A 29 -6.47 5.79 -11.64
CA VAL A 29 -7.15 7.04 -12.00
C VAL A 29 -6.25 7.94 -12.85
N THR A 30 -4.94 7.87 -12.68
CA THR A 30 -3.96 8.69 -13.42
C THR A 30 -4.16 8.61 -14.94
N PRO A 31 -4.14 7.45 -15.61
CA PRO A 31 -4.35 7.39 -17.05
C PRO A 31 -5.75 7.89 -17.45
N LEU A 32 -6.78 7.64 -16.64
CA LEU A 32 -8.15 8.07 -16.93
C LEU A 32 -8.27 9.59 -16.95
N ILE A 33 -7.65 10.28 -15.98
CA ILE A 33 -7.69 11.76 -15.92
C ILE A 33 -6.88 12.38 -17.06
N PHE A 34 -5.68 11.87 -17.34
CA PHE A 34 -4.76 12.52 -18.28
C PHE A 34 -4.97 12.11 -19.74
N ILE A 35 -5.55 10.95 -20.03
CA ILE A 35 -5.97 10.56 -21.39
C ILE A 35 -7.20 11.35 -21.85
N THR A 36 -8.15 11.64 -20.96
CA THR A 36 -9.36 12.41 -21.30
C THR A 36 -9.08 13.89 -21.52
N GLN A 37 -7.94 14.39 -21.03
CA GLN A 37 -7.51 15.78 -21.23
C GLN A 37 -6.45 15.85 -22.35
N SER A 38 -6.87 15.69 -23.60
CA SER A 38 -6.00 15.67 -24.78
C SER A 38 -5.09 16.91 -24.99
N HIS A 39 -5.21 17.91 -24.14
CA HIS A 39 -4.40 19.14 -24.17
C HIS A 39 -3.37 19.23 -23.04
N ILE A 40 -3.36 18.33 -22.05
CA ILE A 40 -2.40 18.32 -20.95
C ILE A 40 -1.57 17.04 -21.06
N ALA A 41 -0.52 17.11 -21.89
CA ALA A 41 0.41 15.98 -22.09
C ALA A 41 1.39 15.74 -20.92
N ILE A 42 1.34 16.57 -19.86
CA ILE A 42 2.31 16.52 -18.78
C ILE A 42 1.59 16.29 -17.45
N VAL A 43 1.83 15.13 -16.84
CA VAL A 43 1.38 14.84 -15.48
C VAL A 43 2.13 15.75 -14.50
N PRO A 44 1.45 16.54 -13.66
CA PRO A 44 2.14 17.41 -12.70
C PRO A 44 3.04 16.61 -11.74
N GLY A 45 4.25 17.11 -11.48
CA GLY A 45 5.21 16.42 -10.60
C GLY A 45 4.68 16.19 -9.17
N TRP A 46 3.83 17.08 -8.65
CA TRP A 46 3.20 16.87 -7.34
C TRP A 46 2.25 15.66 -7.35
N TRP A 47 1.58 15.37 -8.46
CA TRP A 47 0.72 14.21 -8.63
C TRP A 47 1.53 12.91 -8.63
N GLN A 48 2.65 12.88 -9.33
CA GLN A 48 3.59 11.75 -9.34
C GLN A 48 4.18 11.51 -7.94
N SER A 49 4.51 12.58 -7.21
CA SER A 49 5.06 12.49 -5.84
C SER A 49 4.13 11.80 -4.84
N LEU A 50 2.82 11.75 -5.09
CA LEU A 50 1.87 11.03 -4.24
C LEU A 50 2.14 9.52 -4.20
N ASN A 51 2.66 8.92 -5.27
CA ASN A 51 3.05 7.51 -5.28
C ASN A 51 4.13 7.22 -4.24
N TYR A 52 5.14 8.07 -4.15
CA TYR A 52 6.22 7.93 -3.17
C TYR A 52 5.74 8.17 -1.74
N LEU A 53 4.82 9.12 -1.57
CA LEU A 53 4.20 9.36 -0.26
C LEU A 53 3.42 8.13 0.21
N PHE A 54 2.55 7.56 -0.63
CA PHE A 54 1.78 6.38 -0.29
C PHE A 54 2.67 5.16 -0.07
N LEU A 55 3.72 5.01 -0.87
CA LEU A 55 4.70 3.93 -0.73
C LEU A 55 5.44 4.02 0.62
N SER A 56 5.87 5.21 1.01
CA SER A 56 6.56 5.45 2.30
C SER A 56 5.64 5.18 3.50
N LEU A 57 4.39 5.64 3.43
CA LEU A 57 3.39 5.39 4.48
C LEU A 57 3.04 3.91 4.57
N SER A 58 2.94 3.22 3.43
CA SER A 58 2.73 1.77 3.37
C SER A 58 3.91 1.01 3.98
N PHE A 59 5.14 1.44 3.72
CA PHE A 59 6.33 0.84 4.36
C PHE A 59 6.28 0.94 5.88
N PHE A 60 5.95 2.12 6.39
CA PHE A 60 5.82 2.30 7.84
C PHE A 60 4.73 1.41 8.44
N ALA A 61 3.61 1.28 7.73
CA ALA A 61 2.52 0.40 8.15
C ALA A 61 2.96 -1.08 8.17
N ILE A 62 3.68 -1.55 7.14
CA ILE A 62 4.23 -2.91 7.09
C ILE A 62 5.21 -3.16 8.22
N TYR A 63 6.13 -2.23 8.45
CA TYR A 63 7.11 -2.36 9.52
C TYR A 63 6.45 -2.56 10.88
N ARG A 64 5.42 -1.78 11.17
CA ARG A 64 4.62 -1.92 12.41
C ARG A 64 3.80 -3.21 12.44
N SER A 65 3.20 -3.56 11.32
CA SER A 65 2.38 -4.77 11.18
C SER A 65 3.19 -6.04 11.40
N VAL A 66 4.38 -6.10 10.83
CA VAL A 66 5.28 -7.26 10.94
C VAL A 66 5.79 -7.46 12.37
N GLN A 67 6.01 -6.38 13.12
CA GLN A 67 6.40 -6.48 14.53
C GLN A 67 5.31 -7.16 15.38
N ASN A 68 4.06 -6.94 15.05
CA ASN A 68 2.91 -7.39 15.82
C ASN A 68 2.27 -8.69 15.30
N SER A 69 2.61 -9.14 14.10
CA SER A 69 2.05 -10.35 13.50
C SER A 69 2.66 -11.62 14.10
N SER A 70 1.86 -12.64 14.35
CA SER A 70 2.33 -13.96 14.78
C SER A 70 2.71 -14.88 13.62
N ASN A 71 2.25 -14.58 12.39
CA ASN A 71 2.44 -15.45 11.24
C ASN A 71 3.65 -15.03 10.39
N PHE A 72 4.71 -15.84 10.43
CA PHE A 72 5.95 -15.61 9.69
C PHE A 72 5.75 -15.55 8.16
N PHE A 73 4.87 -16.37 7.62
CA PHE A 73 4.60 -16.41 6.19
C PHE A 73 3.96 -15.11 5.68
N VAL A 74 3.01 -14.56 6.44
CA VAL A 74 2.37 -13.28 6.10
C VAL A 74 3.37 -12.14 6.16
N LYS A 75 4.31 -12.16 7.11
CA LYS A 75 5.41 -11.17 7.18
C LYS A 75 6.23 -11.12 5.89
N ILE A 76 6.63 -12.29 5.41
CA ILE A 76 7.42 -12.41 4.16
C ILE A 76 6.60 -11.89 2.98
N LEU A 77 5.33 -12.30 2.87
CA LEU A 77 4.48 -11.85 1.78
C LEU A 77 4.29 -10.32 1.76
N LEU A 78 4.07 -9.69 2.92
CA LEU A 78 3.93 -8.24 3.03
C LEU A 78 5.18 -7.52 2.50
N PHE A 79 6.38 -7.93 2.93
CA PHE A 79 7.62 -7.35 2.45
C PHE A 79 7.87 -7.61 0.97
N THR A 80 7.57 -8.83 0.49
CA THR A 80 7.78 -9.22 -0.90
C THR A 80 6.89 -8.40 -1.83
N PHE A 81 5.59 -8.28 -1.53
CA PHE A 81 4.66 -7.52 -2.36
C PHE A 81 4.89 -6.02 -2.27
N TRP A 82 5.32 -5.51 -1.11
CA TRP A 82 5.73 -4.12 -1.01
C TRP A 82 6.99 -3.83 -1.85
N GLY A 83 7.99 -4.71 -1.77
CA GLY A 83 9.21 -4.59 -2.57
C GLY A 83 8.93 -4.69 -4.07
N LEU A 84 8.01 -5.58 -4.48
CA LEU A 84 7.55 -5.68 -5.86
C LEU A 84 6.85 -4.39 -6.31
N LEU A 85 5.95 -3.84 -5.49
CA LEU A 85 5.26 -2.59 -5.79
C LEU A 85 6.25 -1.43 -5.91
N ALA A 86 7.21 -1.32 -4.99
CA ALA A 86 8.26 -0.30 -5.03
C ALA A 86 9.11 -0.43 -6.31
N PHE A 87 9.51 -1.65 -6.67
CA PHE A 87 10.27 -1.92 -7.88
C PHE A 87 9.50 -1.52 -9.14
N LEU A 88 8.21 -1.87 -9.24
CA LEU A 88 7.36 -1.53 -10.38
C LEU A 88 7.21 -0.01 -10.52
N LEU A 89 6.95 0.71 -9.43
CA LEU A 89 6.82 2.17 -9.45
C LEU A 89 8.12 2.87 -9.86
N ILE A 90 9.27 2.37 -9.39
CA ILE A 90 10.57 2.92 -9.74
C ILE A 90 10.91 2.66 -11.22
N THR A 91 10.66 1.45 -11.72
CA THR A 91 10.92 1.11 -13.12
C THR A 91 10.03 1.88 -14.09
N GLU A 92 8.80 2.17 -13.68
CA GLU A 92 7.86 3.00 -14.44
C GLU A 92 8.31 4.46 -14.50
N GLU A 93 8.75 5.04 -13.38
CA GLU A 93 9.24 6.42 -13.29
C GLU A 93 10.50 6.66 -14.15
N PHE A 94 11.43 5.71 -14.14
CA PHE A 94 12.68 5.80 -14.89
C PHE A 94 12.60 5.26 -16.33
N GLU A 95 11.42 4.83 -16.78
CA GLU A 95 11.19 4.23 -18.10
C GLU A 95 12.18 3.08 -18.43
N ILE A 96 12.66 2.36 -17.39
CA ILE A 96 13.67 1.29 -17.55
C ILE A 96 13.08 0.10 -18.31
N PHE A 97 11.85 -0.26 -18.02
CA PHE A 97 11.10 -1.31 -18.68
C PHE A 97 9.65 -0.89 -18.89
N HIS A 98 9.13 -1.10 -20.09
CA HIS A 98 7.70 -0.96 -20.37
C HIS A 98 6.93 -2.18 -19.87
N LEU A 99 6.74 -2.25 -18.55
CA LEU A 99 5.92 -3.28 -17.93
C LEU A 99 4.44 -2.88 -18.03
N PRO A 100 3.53 -3.85 -18.19
CA PRO A 100 2.12 -3.53 -18.26
C PRO A 100 1.62 -2.99 -16.91
N GLU A 101 0.96 -1.84 -16.93
CA GLU A 101 0.46 -1.11 -15.75
C GLU A 101 -0.42 -1.95 -14.81
N PHE A 102 -1.10 -2.97 -15.35
CA PHE A 102 -1.94 -3.84 -14.53
C PHE A 102 -1.16 -4.59 -13.43
N LEU A 103 0.17 -4.77 -13.60
CA LEU A 103 1.02 -5.40 -12.57
C LEU A 103 1.12 -4.51 -11.33
N THR A 104 1.24 -3.21 -11.52
CA THR A 104 1.28 -2.23 -10.43
C THR A 104 -0.06 -2.22 -9.66
N TYR A 105 -1.18 -2.25 -10.39
CA TYR A 105 -2.50 -2.34 -9.77
C TYR A 105 -2.69 -3.65 -9.01
N ALA A 106 -2.31 -4.77 -9.62
CA ALA A 106 -2.41 -6.09 -9.00
C ALA A 106 -1.54 -6.18 -7.73
N ALA A 107 -0.31 -5.66 -7.77
CA ALA A 107 0.58 -5.64 -6.61
C ALA A 107 0.01 -4.80 -5.46
N GLY A 108 -0.51 -3.59 -5.75
CA GLY A 108 -1.13 -2.72 -4.75
C GLY A 108 -2.38 -3.31 -4.12
N ILE A 109 -3.26 -3.89 -4.94
CA ILE A 109 -4.48 -4.57 -4.47
C ILE A 109 -4.12 -5.80 -3.62
N THR A 110 -3.17 -6.62 -4.07
CA THR A 110 -2.72 -7.79 -3.31
C THR A 110 -2.13 -7.38 -1.96
N LEU A 111 -1.34 -6.31 -1.92
CA LEU A 111 -0.79 -5.77 -0.69
C LEU A 111 -1.89 -5.30 0.26
N ALA A 112 -2.94 -4.64 -0.23
CA ALA A 112 -4.10 -4.25 0.56
C ALA A 112 -4.82 -5.47 1.16
N PHE A 113 -5.03 -6.51 0.36
CA PHE A 113 -5.62 -7.77 0.84
C PHE A 113 -4.75 -8.46 1.88
N LEU A 114 -3.43 -8.47 1.72
CA LEU A 114 -2.51 -9.04 2.70
C LEU A 114 -2.58 -8.31 4.05
N HIS A 115 -2.72 -7.00 4.05
CA HIS A 115 -2.94 -6.25 5.28
C HIS A 115 -4.26 -6.62 5.96
N ILE A 116 -5.36 -6.74 5.19
CA ILE A 116 -6.66 -7.16 5.71
C ILE A 116 -6.59 -8.59 6.25
N TYR A 117 -5.89 -9.48 5.54
CA TYR A 117 -5.69 -10.86 5.96
C TYR A 117 -4.87 -10.96 7.24
N ASN A 118 -3.80 -10.15 7.37
CA ASN A 118 -2.96 -10.12 8.56
C ASN A 118 -3.72 -9.72 9.84
N LYS A 119 -4.78 -8.92 9.69
CA LYS A 119 -5.65 -8.56 10.83
C LYS A 119 -6.34 -9.75 11.50
N LYS A 120 -6.51 -10.87 10.78
CA LYS A 120 -7.10 -12.09 11.34
C LYS A 120 -6.15 -12.83 12.27
N TYR A 121 -4.85 -12.58 12.19
CA TYR A 121 -3.88 -13.19 13.08
C TYR A 121 -3.74 -12.34 14.33
N CYS A 122 -3.86 -12.97 15.51
CA CYS A 122 -3.69 -12.32 16.79
C CYS A 122 -2.38 -11.55 16.86
N GLN A 123 -2.47 -10.26 17.10
CA GLN A 123 -1.34 -9.42 17.41
C GLN A 123 -1.09 -9.56 18.91
N CYS A 124 -0.09 -10.32 19.28
CA CYS A 124 0.18 -10.76 20.66
C CYS A 124 0.48 -9.65 21.70
N ASN A 125 0.22 -8.40 21.41
CA ASN A 125 0.47 -7.27 22.32
C ASN A 125 -0.79 -6.62 22.91
N ASP A 126 -1.97 -7.06 22.54
CA ASP A 126 -3.22 -6.55 23.13
C ASP A 126 -3.92 -7.69 23.93
N GLU A 127 -4.10 -7.49 25.22
CA GLU A 127 -4.74 -8.41 26.18
C GLU A 127 -6.21 -8.78 25.86
N GLY A 128 -6.62 -8.69 24.63
CA GLY A 128 -7.98 -9.04 24.19
C GLY A 128 -8.04 -9.67 22.80
N CYS A 129 -6.90 -9.90 22.18
CA CYS A 129 -6.85 -10.35 20.78
C CYS A 129 -6.88 -11.87 20.59
N CYS A 130 -6.61 -12.64 21.64
CA CYS A 130 -6.61 -14.09 21.62
C CYS A 130 -7.80 -14.63 22.43
N VAL A 131 -9.01 -14.33 22.03
CA VAL A 131 -10.21 -15.03 22.48
C VAL A 131 -10.66 -15.91 21.34
N ASP A 132 -10.63 -17.22 21.58
CA ASP A 132 -11.05 -18.29 20.68
C ASP A 132 -12.40 -18.05 20.01
#